data_987842ff97981409a88fde5e028de5b3
#
_entry.id   987842ff97981409a88fde5e028de5b3
#
_cell.length_a   1.000
_cell.length_b   1.000
_cell.length_c   1.000
_cell.angle_alpha   90.00
_cell.angle_beta   90.00
_cell.angle_gamma   90.00
#
_symmetry.space_group_name_H-M   'P 1'
#
loop_
_entity.id
_entity.type
_entity.pdbx_description
1 polymer ?
#
loop_
_entity_poly.entity_id
_entity_poly.type
_entity_poly.pdbx_seq_one_letter_code
_entity_poly.pdbx_strand_id
1 'polypeptide(L)'
;MSNKNNKGNTQSKTQEATQKGASDENTMTTAEKVRAEDKKEAEKEPAVPMSRAQKFLSKFDIFGDLFFLNVFFFVTSIPIITLGASFTAMYTVTNKMVKNEDGPIGQEYFKAFKANFKQATAIWLADILFIVFVTVQYIYYLNNDNQITKYLFIFMGFEFILLAFAIPLQFPLLARYDNTTFRTMLNALVLSLTNLGVWFRMFFIWMFPMALYYLRPNLFVYSWFLWGMILSALFAYVCSMFLVKFYDRLENREEKPEEAAGK
;
A
#
# COMPACT_ATOMS: atom_id res chain seq x y z
N MET A 1 -41.91 44.79 12.10
CA MET A 1 -40.63 45.26 12.70
C MET A 1 -39.81 44.03 13.05
N SER A 2 -38.84 43.64 12.25
CA SER A 2 -37.68 42.86 12.60
C SER A 2 -36.94 42.39 11.32
N ASN A 3 -36.04 43.21 10.81
CA ASN A 3 -35.04 42.71 9.84
C ASN A 3 -33.88 43.72 9.70
N LYS A 4 -33.12 43.93 10.77
CA LYS A 4 -31.95 44.79 10.73
C LYS A 4 -30.67 44.22 11.36
N ASN A 5 -30.72 43.05 11.99
CA ASN A 5 -29.55 42.54 12.75
C ASN A 5 -28.65 41.53 12.00
N ASN A 6 -28.94 41.17 10.76
CA ASN A 6 -28.14 40.13 10.07
C ASN A 6 -27.05 40.66 9.12
N LYS A 7 -27.02 41.96 8.84
CA LYS A 7 -25.98 42.56 7.99
C LYS A 7 -24.67 42.94 8.72
N GLY A 8 -24.76 43.19 10.04
CA GLY A 8 -23.58 43.58 10.84
C GLY A 8 -22.59 42.44 11.10
N ASN A 9 -23.08 41.19 11.21
CA ASN A 9 -22.24 40.05 11.57
C ASN A 9 -21.45 39.46 10.39
N THR A 10 -21.87 39.69 9.17
CA THR A 10 -21.16 39.27 7.95
C THR A 10 -20.02 40.22 7.61
N GLN A 11 -20.19 41.52 7.85
CA GLN A 11 -19.15 42.51 7.60
C GLN A 11 -18.01 42.45 8.63
N SER A 12 -18.29 42.15 9.92
CA SER A 12 -17.23 42.02 10.95
C SER A 12 -16.38 40.75 10.67
N LYS A 13 -16.95 39.63 10.27
CA LYS A 13 -16.18 38.41 9.94
C LYS A 13 -15.32 38.58 8.70
N THR A 14 -15.78 39.34 7.72
CA THR A 14 -14.98 39.64 6.51
C THR A 14 -13.83 40.60 6.81
N GLN A 15 -14.03 41.56 7.70
CA GLN A 15 -12.97 42.46 8.13
C GLN A 15 -11.92 41.81 9.03
N GLU A 16 -12.32 40.90 9.94
CA GLU A 16 -11.37 40.13 10.74
C GLU A 16 -10.54 39.15 9.88
N ALA A 17 -11.14 38.50 8.87
CA ALA A 17 -10.41 37.62 7.97
C ALA A 17 -9.41 38.41 7.09
N THR A 18 -9.77 39.61 6.67
CA THR A 18 -8.88 40.48 5.88
C THR A 18 -7.74 41.07 6.74
N GLN A 19 -8.01 41.43 8.01
CA GLN A 19 -6.98 41.87 8.94
C GLN A 19 -6.02 40.77 9.35
N LYS A 20 -6.48 39.56 9.53
CA LYS A 20 -5.64 38.39 9.88
C LYS A 20 -4.73 38.01 8.70
N GLY A 21 -5.23 38.02 7.46
CA GLY A 21 -4.44 37.81 6.25
C GLY A 21 -3.34 38.91 6.06
N ALA A 22 -3.64 40.16 6.38
CA ALA A 22 -2.68 41.28 6.27
C ALA A 22 -1.62 41.28 7.39
N SER A 23 -1.91 40.74 8.58
CA SER A 23 -0.95 40.60 9.66
C SER A 23 0.07 39.48 9.43
N ASP A 24 -0.39 38.37 8.82
CA ASP A 24 0.46 37.22 8.48
C ASP A 24 1.41 37.54 7.33
N GLU A 25 0.99 38.37 6.38
CA GLU A 25 1.82 38.81 5.24
C GLU A 25 2.97 39.75 5.65
N ASN A 26 2.81 40.48 6.76
CA ASN A 26 3.81 41.43 7.23
C ASN A 26 4.89 40.81 8.13
N THR A 27 4.72 39.55 8.56
CA THR A 27 5.69 38.81 9.37
C THR A 27 6.53 37.80 8.56
N MET A 28 6.19 37.56 7.31
CA MET A 28 6.95 36.64 6.45
C MET A 28 8.27 37.29 5.98
N THR A 29 9.35 36.54 6.09
CA THR A 29 10.65 36.93 5.55
C THR A 29 10.60 37.05 4.02
N THR A 30 11.48 37.85 3.42
CA THR A 30 11.56 38.03 1.97
C THR A 30 11.72 36.70 1.23
N ALA A 31 12.42 35.74 1.82
CA ALA A 31 12.59 34.40 1.27
C ALA A 31 11.29 33.55 1.29
N GLU A 32 10.44 33.74 2.30
CA GLU A 32 9.14 33.06 2.40
C GLU A 32 8.12 33.66 1.43
N LYS A 33 8.17 34.98 1.22
CA LYS A 33 7.32 35.66 0.20
C LYS A 33 7.66 35.17 -1.21
N VAL A 34 8.95 35.12 -1.56
CA VAL A 34 9.39 34.58 -2.87
C VAL A 34 8.96 33.12 -3.04
N ARG A 35 9.12 32.27 -2.01
CA ARG A 35 8.67 30.88 -2.06
C ARG A 35 7.15 30.72 -2.19
N ALA A 36 6.37 31.63 -1.60
CA ALA A 36 4.92 31.63 -1.69
C ALA A 36 4.44 32.13 -3.05
N GLU A 37 5.15 33.07 -3.67
CA GLU A 37 4.90 33.54 -5.03
C GLU A 37 5.27 32.49 -6.06
N ASP A 38 6.45 31.85 -5.95
CA ASP A 38 6.87 30.73 -6.81
C ASP A 38 5.87 29.56 -6.76
N LYS A 39 5.30 29.27 -5.56
CA LYS A 39 4.24 28.25 -5.43
C LYS A 39 2.93 28.68 -6.10
N LYS A 40 2.54 29.95 -5.97
CA LYS A 40 1.32 30.48 -6.63
C LYS A 40 1.47 30.60 -8.14
N GLU A 41 2.67 30.83 -8.66
CA GLU A 41 2.95 30.81 -10.09
C GLU A 41 2.97 29.37 -10.63
N ALA A 42 3.57 28.41 -9.91
CA ALA A 42 3.56 26.99 -10.27
C ALA A 42 2.13 26.40 -10.27
N GLU A 43 1.23 26.87 -9.42
CA GLU A 43 -0.19 26.50 -9.41
C GLU A 43 -1.01 27.14 -10.54
N LYS A 44 -0.53 28.25 -11.11
CA LYS A 44 -1.25 28.99 -12.18
C LYS A 44 -0.82 28.58 -13.60
N GLU A 45 0.28 27.83 -13.75
CA GLU A 45 0.61 27.31 -15.07
C GLU A 45 -0.42 26.26 -15.50
N PRO A 46 -1.16 26.50 -16.59
CA PRO A 46 -2.07 25.50 -17.13
C PRO A 46 -1.22 24.29 -17.52
N ALA A 47 -1.55 23.12 -16.97
CA ALA A 47 -0.87 21.86 -17.31
C ALA A 47 -0.88 21.69 -18.83
N VAL A 48 0.28 21.93 -19.47
CA VAL A 48 0.43 21.77 -20.90
C VAL A 48 0.12 20.32 -21.23
N PRO A 49 -0.86 20.03 -22.10
CA PRO A 49 -1.24 18.66 -22.39
C PRO A 49 -0.02 17.92 -22.97
N MET A 50 0.44 16.91 -22.26
CA MET A 50 1.58 16.10 -22.67
C MET A 50 1.43 15.63 -24.10
N SER A 51 2.43 15.88 -24.94
CA SER A 51 2.47 15.37 -26.31
C SER A 51 2.41 13.84 -26.33
N ARG A 52 1.98 13.24 -27.44
CA ARG A 52 1.97 11.76 -27.58
C ARG A 52 3.35 11.15 -27.33
N ALA A 53 4.42 11.84 -27.73
CA ALA A 53 5.80 11.41 -27.50
C ALA A 53 6.17 11.44 -26.01
N GLN A 54 5.78 12.49 -25.26
CA GLN A 54 6.00 12.57 -23.82
C GLN A 54 5.23 11.48 -23.05
N LYS A 55 3.99 11.20 -23.45
CA LYS A 55 3.20 10.08 -22.88
C LYS A 55 3.81 8.72 -23.20
N PHE A 56 4.50 8.58 -24.33
CA PHE A 56 5.20 7.35 -24.67
C PHE A 56 6.49 7.22 -23.85
N LEU A 57 7.28 8.28 -23.74
CA LEU A 57 8.50 8.32 -22.92
C LEU A 57 8.21 8.08 -21.44
N SER A 58 7.17 8.68 -20.86
CA SER A 58 6.78 8.46 -19.46
C SER A 58 6.40 6.99 -19.16
N LYS A 59 5.97 6.23 -20.17
CA LYS A 59 5.74 4.78 -20.02
C LYS A 59 7.06 4.00 -19.94
N PHE A 60 8.10 4.44 -20.64
CA PHE A 60 9.43 3.83 -20.51
C PHE A 60 10.07 4.12 -19.16
N ASP A 61 9.82 5.31 -18.60
CA ASP A 61 10.29 5.65 -17.25
C ASP A 61 9.70 4.68 -16.22
N ILE A 62 8.40 4.35 -16.31
CA ILE A 62 7.74 3.37 -15.42
C ILE A 62 8.40 1.97 -15.53
N PHE A 63 8.78 1.54 -16.71
CA PHE A 63 9.47 0.25 -16.86
C PHE A 63 10.85 0.25 -16.21
N GLY A 64 11.59 1.34 -16.34
CA GLY A 64 12.88 1.54 -15.67
C GLY A 64 12.71 1.51 -14.15
N ASP A 65 11.73 2.23 -13.63
CA ASP A 65 11.41 2.31 -12.22
C ASP A 65 11.01 0.94 -11.65
N LEU A 66 10.16 0.20 -12.35
CA LEU A 66 9.76 -1.15 -11.95
C LEU A 66 10.95 -2.13 -12.00
N PHE A 67 11.84 -1.99 -12.96
CA PHE A 67 13.05 -2.80 -13.02
C PHE A 67 13.95 -2.56 -11.80
N PHE A 68 14.28 -1.30 -11.50
CA PHE A 68 15.10 -0.97 -10.32
C PHE A 68 14.41 -1.37 -9.02
N LEU A 69 13.12 -1.13 -8.90
CA LEU A 69 12.31 -1.55 -7.76
C LEU A 69 12.39 -3.06 -7.54
N ASN A 70 12.32 -3.84 -8.62
CA ASN A 70 12.42 -5.29 -8.56
C ASN A 70 13.82 -5.76 -8.14
N VAL A 71 14.87 -5.11 -8.66
CA VAL A 71 16.25 -5.40 -8.24
C VAL A 71 16.43 -5.13 -6.75
N PHE A 72 15.98 -3.99 -6.23
CA PHE A 72 16.05 -3.68 -4.80
C PHE A 72 15.26 -4.68 -3.96
N PHE A 73 14.06 -5.06 -4.41
CA PHE A 73 13.26 -6.10 -3.77
C PHE A 73 14.03 -7.42 -3.67
N PHE A 74 14.62 -7.93 -4.75
CA PHE A 74 15.37 -9.18 -4.71
C PHE A 74 16.61 -9.10 -3.84
N VAL A 75 17.41 -8.05 -3.95
CA VAL A 75 18.62 -7.85 -3.13
C VAL A 75 18.28 -7.83 -1.64
N THR A 76 17.24 -7.11 -1.24
CA THR A 76 16.85 -7.03 0.17
C THR A 76 16.08 -8.26 0.67
N SER A 77 15.60 -9.11 -0.24
CA SER A 77 14.91 -10.37 0.07
C SER A 77 15.85 -11.57 0.18
N ILE A 78 17.14 -11.43 -0.17
CA ILE A 78 18.14 -12.51 -0.03
C ILE A 78 18.14 -13.12 1.38
N PRO A 79 18.14 -12.31 2.46
CA PRO A 79 17.86 -12.87 3.78
C PRO A 79 16.33 -13.09 3.88
N ILE A 80 15.89 -14.35 3.93
CA ILE A 80 14.44 -14.71 3.99
C ILE A 80 13.69 -13.95 5.10
N ILE A 81 14.39 -13.62 6.19
CA ILE A 81 13.85 -12.87 7.33
C ILE A 81 13.36 -11.48 6.94
N THR A 82 13.98 -10.83 5.94
CA THR A 82 13.66 -9.46 5.53
C THR A 82 12.57 -9.37 4.45
N LEU A 83 12.05 -10.51 3.99
CA LEU A 83 11.05 -10.58 2.93
C LEU A 83 9.82 -9.72 3.22
N GLY A 84 9.30 -9.72 4.46
CA GLY A 84 8.19 -8.87 4.86
C GLY A 84 8.48 -7.39 4.71
N ALA A 85 9.68 -6.95 5.10
CA ALA A 85 10.11 -5.56 4.95
C ALA A 85 10.29 -5.18 3.47
N SER A 86 10.80 -6.10 2.65
CA SER A 86 10.96 -5.91 1.21
C SER A 86 9.61 -5.77 0.50
N PHE A 87 8.63 -6.61 0.83
CA PHE A 87 7.26 -6.48 0.32
C PHE A 87 6.61 -5.16 0.73
N THR A 88 6.71 -4.79 2.00
CA THR A 88 6.14 -3.52 2.49
C THR A 88 6.75 -2.33 1.78
N ALA A 89 8.09 -2.30 1.61
CA ALA A 89 8.79 -1.25 0.88
C ALA A 89 8.35 -1.19 -0.60
N MET A 90 8.23 -2.33 -1.26
CA MET A 90 7.76 -2.43 -2.65
C MET A 90 6.34 -1.88 -2.79
N TYR A 91 5.40 -2.25 -1.89
CA TYR A 91 4.04 -1.70 -1.91
C TYR A 91 3.98 -0.21 -1.57
N THR A 92 4.84 0.29 -0.68
CA THR A 92 4.93 1.73 -0.39
C THR A 92 5.30 2.51 -1.64
N VAL A 93 6.32 2.07 -2.38
CA VAL A 93 6.76 2.73 -3.62
C VAL A 93 5.71 2.61 -4.71
N THR A 94 5.16 1.41 -4.95
CA THR A 94 4.14 1.22 -6.00
C THR A 94 2.84 1.96 -5.72
N ASN A 95 2.44 2.14 -4.44
CA ASN A 95 1.32 2.98 -4.06
C ASN A 95 1.57 4.46 -4.41
N LYS A 96 2.78 4.97 -4.19
CA LYS A 96 3.18 6.34 -4.58
C LYS A 96 3.21 6.50 -6.11
N MET A 97 3.77 5.52 -6.82
CA MET A 97 3.78 5.52 -8.31
C MET A 97 2.36 5.61 -8.88
N VAL A 98 1.40 4.86 -8.30
CA VAL A 98 -0.01 4.90 -8.74
C VAL A 98 -0.65 6.27 -8.48
N LYS A 99 -0.21 6.97 -7.44
CA LYS A 99 -0.70 8.32 -7.09
C LYS A 99 0.04 9.44 -7.84
N ASN A 100 1.09 9.13 -8.59
CA ASN A 100 2.05 10.09 -9.17
C ASN A 100 2.71 10.99 -8.10
N GLU A 101 2.99 10.43 -6.92
CA GLU A 101 3.66 11.07 -5.79
C GLU A 101 5.06 10.48 -5.56
N ASP A 102 5.58 9.78 -6.55
CA ASP A 102 6.86 9.09 -6.49
C ASP A 102 8.03 10.05 -6.63
N GLY A 103 9.05 9.77 -5.83
CA GLY A 103 10.37 10.40 -5.88
C GLY A 103 11.40 9.41 -6.45
N PRO A 104 12.71 9.65 -6.25
CA PRO A 104 13.75 8.72 -6.66
C PRO A 104 13.55 7.33 -6.05
N ILE A 105 13.28 6.33 -6.89
CA ILE A 105 12.83 4.98 -6.50
C ILE A 105 13.70 4.34 -5.41
N GLY A 106 15.04 4.44 -5.57
CA GLY A 106 15.96 3.87 -4.58
C GLY A 106 15.84 4.51 -3.20
N GLN A 107 15.74 5.84 -3.15
CA GLN A 107 15.60 6.56 -1.87
C GLN A 107 14.28 6.22 -1.18
N GLU A 108 13.18 6.22 -1.93
CA GLU A 108 11.86 5.89 -1.43
C GLU A 108 11.77 4.44 -0.94
N TYR A 109 12.35 3.51 -1.69
CA TYR A 109 12.39 2.10 -1.31
C TYR A 109 13.14 1.87 -0.01
N PHE A 110 14.40 2.34 0.09
CA PHE A 110 15.20 2.14 1.29
C PHE A 110 14.69 2.91 2.50
N LYS A 111 14.07 4.06 2.31
CA LYS A 111 13.36 4.79 3.36
C LYS A 111 12.20 3.98 3.91
N ALA A 112 11.33 3.46 3.05
CA ALA A 112 10.20 2.63 3.43
C ALA A 112 10.65 1.31 4.07
N PHE A 113 11.69 0.66 3.51
CA PHE A 113 12.29 -0.55 4.04
C PHE A 113 12.77 -0.37 5.49
N LYS A 114 13.54 0.69 5.76
CA LYS A 114 14.06 0.98 7.10
C LYS A 114 12.94 1.35 8.08
N ALA A 115 11.98 2.15 7.65
CA ALA A 115 10.87 2.60 8.49
C ALA A 115 10.02 1.42 8.98
N ASN A 116 9.71 0.47 8.10
CA ASN A 116 8.83 -0.66 8.41
C ASN A 116 9.58 -1.93 8.81
N PHE A 117 10.93 -1.92 8.83
CA PHE A 117 11.75 -3.11 9.00
C PHE A 117 11.34 -3.97 10.18
N LYS A 118 11.29 -3.39 11.39
CA LYS A 118 10.99 -4.12 12.63
C LYS A 118 9.60 -4.74 12.60
N GLN A 119 8.62 -3.98 12.19
CA GLN A 119 7.23 -4.40 12.21
C GLN A 119 6.92 -5.43 11.11
N ALA A 120 7.36 -5.16 9.88
CA ALA A 120 7.16 -6.07 8.76
C ALA A 120 7.89 -7.41 8.97
N THR A 121 9.11 -7.36 9.54
CA THR A 121 9.85 -8.56 9.90
C THR A 121 9.16 -9.35 11.01
N ALA A 122 8.59 -8.67 12.01
CA ALA A 122 7.84 -9.35 13.09
C ALA A 122 6.59 -10.05 12.54
N ILE A 123 5.83 -9.42 11.63
CA ILE A 123 4.68 -10.03 10.94
C ILE A 123 5.13 -11.26 10.16
N TRP A 124 6.17 -11.12 9.35
CA TRP A 124 6.69 -12.21 8.51
C TRP A 124 7.20 -13.40 9.33
N LEU A 125 7.89 -13.14 10.44
CA LEU A 125 8.33 -14.20 11.36
C LEU A 125 7.13 -14.90 12.02
N ALA A 126 6.08 -14.18 12.38
CA ALA A 126 4.85 -14.79 12.89
C ALA A 126 4.19 -15.69 11.84
N ASP A 127 4.14 -15.26 10.55
CA ASP A 127 3.64 -16.08 9.45
C ASP A 127 4.49 -17.35 9.25
N ILE A 128 5.83 -17.23 9.28
CA ILE A 128 6.74 -18.38 9.19
C ILE A 128 6.50 -19.35 10.34
N LEU A 129 6.43 -18.87 11.58
CA LEU A 129 6.17 -19.72 12.75
C LEU A 129 4.83 -20.45 12.62
N PHE A 130 3.81 -19.77 12.12
CA PHE A 130 2.50 -20.37 11.91
C PHE A 130 2.53 -21.44 10.78
N ILE A 131 3.24 -21.17 9.69
CA ILE A 131 3.46 -22.14 8.60
C ILE A 131 4.23 -23.37 9.10
N VAL A 132 5.27 -23.17 9.90
CA VAL A 132 6.02 -24.26 10.52
C VAL A 132 5.10 -25.10 11.42
N PHE A 133 4.28 -24.46 12.23
CA PHE A 133 3.32 -25.14 13.10
C PHE A 133 2.35 -26.01 12.31
N VAL A 134 1.74 -25.48 11.26
CA VAL A 134 0.86 -26.25 10.35
C VAL A 134 1.62 -27.39 9.67
N THR A 135 2.87 -27.16 9.28
CA THR A 135 3.72 -28.19 8.65
C THR A 135 4.02 -29.36 9.63
N VAL A 136 4.30 -29.06 10.88
CA VAL A 136 4.51 -30.09 11.93
C VAL A 136 3.24 -30.90 12.16
N GLN A 137 2.06 -30.27 12.20
CA GLN A 137 0.78 -30.96 12.30
C GLN A 137 0.56 -31.88 11.09
N TYR A 138 0.89 -31.41 9.87
CA TYR A 138 0.78 -32.20 8.65
C TYR A 138 1.69 -33.42 8.66
N ILE A 139 2.95 -33.29 9.09
CA ILE A 139 3.87 -34.40 9.24
C ILE A 139 3.34 -35.42 10.27
N TYR A 140 2.79 -34.93 11.40
CA TYR A 140 2.17 -35.80 12.40
C TYR A 140 0.97 -36.56 11.83
N TYR A 141 0.10 -35.86 11.05
CA TYR A 141 -1.05 -36.49 10.37
C TYR A 141 -0.61 -37.60 9.42
N LEU A 142 0.46 -37.42 8.65
CA LEU A 142 0.94 -38.43 7.69
C LEU A 142 1.50 -39.70 8.37
N ASN A 143 2.01 -39.57 9.60
CA ASN A 143 2.69 -40.66 10.29
C ASN A 143 1.81 -41.39 11.33
N ASN A 144 0.57 -40.93 11.55
CA ASN A 144 -0.30 -41.50 12.57
C ASN A 144 -1.73 -41.64 12.02
N ASP A 145 -2.32 -42.81 12.18
CA ASP A 145 -3.72 -43.07 11.86
C ASP A 145 -4.51 -43.33 13.16
N ASN A 146 -4.93 -42.23 13.80
CA ASN A 146 -5.72 -42.28 15.01
C ASN A 146 -6.86 -41.22 14.99
N GLN A 147 -7.76 -41.26 15.97
CA GLN A 147 -8.89 -40.33 16.03
C GLN A 147 -8.45 -38.86 16.11
N ILE A 148 -7.32 -38.58 16.73
CA ILE A 148 -6.76 -37.22 16.92
C ILE A 148 -6.34 -36.63 15.56
N THR A 149 -5.76 -37.44 14.67
CA THR A 149 -5.32 -36.97 13.35
C THR A 149 -6.46 -36.47 12.48
N LYS A 150 -7.67 -37.03 12.61
CA LYS A 150 -8.87 -36.55 11.91
C LYS A 150 -9.28 -35.15 12.35
N TYR A 151 -9.23 -34.89 13.66
CA TYR A 151 -9.50 -33.53 14.19
C TYR A 151 -8.39 -32.54 13.82
N LEU A 152 -7.13 -32.96 13.85
CA LEU A 152 -6.00 -32.14 13.39
C LEU A 152 -6.16 -31.72 11.94
N PHE A 153 -6.61 -32.61 11.06
CA PHE A 153 -6.81 -32.29 9.64
C PHE A 153 -7.86 -31.19 9.45
N ILE A 154 -8.95 -31.23 10.19
CA ILE A 154 -9.98 -30.18 10.16
C ILE A 154 -9.41 -28.85 10.68
N PHE A 155 -8.65 -28.90 11.78
CA PHE A 155 -8.03 -27.73 12.38
C PHE A 155 -6.98 -27.09 11.45
N MET A 156 -6.13 -27.90 10.79
CA MET A 156 -5.21 -27.45 9.75
C MET A 156 -5.91 -26.72 8.59
N GLY A 157 -7.07 -27.26 8.16
CA GLY A 157 -7.88 -26.59 7.14
C GLY A 157 -8.32 -25.18 7.56
N PHE A 158 -8.73 -25.02 8.81
CA PHE A 158 -9.08 -23.70 9.38
C PHE A 158 -7.87 -22.75 9.44
N GLU A 159 -6.71 -23.25 9.91
CA GLU A 159 -5.46 -22.48 9.97
C GLU A 159 -5.01 -22.04 8.57
N PHE A 160 -5.09 -22.91 7.58
CA PHE A 160 -4.76 -22.58 6.20
C PHE A 160 -5.67 -21.47 5.65
N ILE A 161 -6.97 -21.51 5.97
CA ILE A 161 -7.92 -20.46 5.58
C ILE A 161 -7.51 -19.12 6.23
N LEU A 162 -7.18 -19.10 7.51
CA LEU A 162 -6.75 -17.88 8.19
C LEU A 162 -5.52 -17.25 7.52
N LEU A 163 -4.50 -18.05 7.21
CA LEU A 163 -3.30 -17.59 6.51
C LEU A 163 -3.62 -17.08 5.10
N ALA A 164 -4.42 -17.82 4.34
CA ALA A 164 -4.78 -17.45 2.98
C ALA A 164 -5.52 -16.11 2.93
N PHE A 165 -6.30 -15.78 3.96
CA PHE A 165 -6.98 -14.48 4.06
C PHE A 165 -6.09 -13.37 4.59
N ALA A 166 -5.19 -13.64 5.55
CA ALA A 166 -4.35 -12.61 6.17
C ALA A 166 -3.20 -12.15 5.26
N ILE A 167 -2.41 -13.09 4.72
CA ILE A 167 -1.14 -12.81 4.03
C ILE A 167 -1.28 -11.82 2.85
N PRO A 168 -2.27 -11.91 1.96
CA PRO A 168 -2.32 -11.05 0.77
C PRO A 168 -2.45 -9.55 1.08
N LEU A 169 -3.07 -9.17 2.21
CA LEU A 169 -3.36 -7.77 2.52
C LEU A 169 -2.49 -7.19 3.66
N GLN A 170 -1.77 -8.00 4.46
CA GLN A 170 -1.05 -7.48 5.62
C GLN A 170 0.13 -6.54 5.26
N PHE A 171 0.94 -6.87 4.26
CA PHE A 171 2.05 -6.00 3.83
C PHE A 171 1.59 -4.75 3.07
N PRO A 172 0.62 -4.83 2.13
CA PRO A 172 0.00 -3.66 1.55
C PRO A 172 -0.67 -2.73 2.57
N LEU A 173 -1.31 -3.31 3.60
CA LEU A 173 -1.95 -2.54 4.67
C LEU A 173 -0.90 -1.82 5.52
N LEU A 174 0.20 -2.51 5.87
CA LEU A 174 1.33 -1.92 6.59
C LEU A 174 2.04 -0.82 5.78
N ALA A 175 2.04 -0.93 4.45
CA ALA A 175 2.60 0.09 3.56
C ALA A 175 1.78 1.39 3.53
N ARG A 176 0.52 1.36 3.97
CA ARG A 176 -0.41 2.49 3.93
C ARG A 176 -0.68 3.10 5.30
N TYR A 177 -0.80 2.27 6.35
CA TYR A 177 -1.28 2.68 7.67
C TYR A 177 -0.28 2.36 8.77
N ASP A 178 -0.07 3.32 9.66
CA ASP A 178 0.74 3.16 10.86
C ASP A 178 -0.08 2.47 11.97
N ASN A 179 -0.08 1.15 12.00
CA ASN A 179 -0.76 0.34 13.00
C ASN A 179 0.25 -0.48 13.82
N THR A 180 -0.15 -1.01 14.97
CA THR A 180 0.68 -2.00 15.67
C THR A 180 0.69 -3.34 14.90
N THR A 181 1.73 -4.16 15.07
CA THR A 181 1.91 -5.47 14.42
C THR A 181 0.63 -6.32 14.49
N PHE A 182 0.10 -6.52 15.69
CA PHE A 182 -1.09 -7.34 15.92
C PHE A 182 -2.35 -6.75 15.26
N ARG A 183 -2.53 -5.43 15.36
CA ARG A 183 -3.65 -4.74 14.68
C ARG A 183 -3.55 -4.85 13.17
N THR A 184 -2.35 -4.76 12.60
CA THR A 184 -2.15 -4.93 11.15
C THR A 184 -2.59 -6.31 10.69
N MET A 185 -2.21 -7.38 11.41
CA MET A 185 -2.61 -8.76 11.08
C MET A 185 -4.12 -8.95 11.21
N LEU A 186 -4.74 -8.49 12.30
CA LEU A 186 -6.19 -8.57 12.48
C LEU A 186 -6.96 -7.75 11.44
N ASN A 187 -6.53 -6.51 11.19
CA ASN A 187 -7.16 -5.64 10.20
C ASN A 187 -7.04 -6.23 8.79
N ALA A 188 -5.89 -6.85 8.44
CA ALA A 188 -5.74 -7.54 7.17
C ALA A 188 -6.73 -8.70 7.03
N LEU A 189 -6.90 -9.51 8.06
CA LEU A 189 -7.86 -10.61 8.09
C LEU A 189 -9.31 -10.10 7.96
N VAL A 190 -9.71 -9.15 8.79
CA VAL A 190 -11.06 -8.55 8.75
C VAL A 190 -11.33 -7.92 7.39
N LEU A 191 -10.37 -7.16 6.86
CA LEU A 191 -10.50 -6.47 5.59
C LEU A 191 -10.62 -7.46 4.42
N SER A 192 -9.89 -8.56 4.46
CA SER A 192 -9.99 -9.65 3.49
C SER A 192 -11.37 -10.32 3.52
N LEU A 193 -11.90 -10.60 4.70
CA LEU A 193 -13.20 -11.24 4.87
C LEU A 193 -14.37 -10.32 4.49
N THR A 194 -14.26 -9.03 4.78
CA THR A 194 -15.32 -8.05 4.46
C THR A 194 -15.27 -7.58 3.01
N ASN A 195 -14.12 -7.70 2.33
CA ASN A 195 -13.92 -7.22 0.96
C ASN A 195 -13.35 -8.30 0.04
N LEU A 196 -14.10 -9.40 -0.08
CA LEU A 196 -13.71 -10.58 -0.87
C LEU A 196 -13.29 -10.24 -2.31
N GLY A 197 -13.91 -9.23 -2.95
CA GLY A 197 -13.54 -8.81 -4.29
C GLY A 197 -12.12 -8.23 -4.41
N VAL A 198 -11.60 -7.57 -3.36
CA VAL A 198 -10.21 -7.10 -3.31
C VAL A 198 -9.29 -8.27 -3.02
N TRP A 199 -9.65 -9.09 -2.02
CA TRP A 199 -8.89 -10.27 -1.66
C TRP A 199 -8.71 -11.23 -2.84
N PHE A 200 -9.78 -11.58 -3.58
CA PHE A 200 -9.68 -12.46 -4.75
C PHE A 200 -8.72 -11.93 -5.81
N ARG A 201 -8.74 -10.62 -6.12
CA ARG A 201 -7.81 -10.04 -7.09
C ARG A 201 -6.36 -10.19 -6.64
N MET A 202 -6.07 -9.86 -5.37
CA MET A 202 -4.74 -10.01 -4.80
C MET A 202 -4.28 -11.47 -4.81
N PHE A 203 -5.15 -12.37 -4.35
CA PHE A 203 -4.89 -13.80 -4.30
C PHE A 203 -4.58 -14.38 -5.67
N PHE A 204 -5.42 -14.13 -6.69
CA PHE A 204 -5.19 -14.65 -8.03
C PHE A 204 -3.95 -14.08 -8.71
N ILE A 205 -3.64 -12.79 -8.50
CA ILE A 205 -2.42 -12.19 -9.05
C ILE A 205 -1.18 -12.88 -8.47
N TRP A 206 -1.12 -13.10 -7.15
CA TRP A 206 0.00 -13.74 -6.49
C TRP A 206 0.03 -15.27 -6.64
N MET A 207 -1.10 -15.91 -6.94
CA MET A 207 -1.16 -17.34 -7.28
C MET A 207 -0.78 -17.62 -8.73
N PHE A 208 -0.74 -16.63 -9.59
CA PHE A 208 -0.41 -16.82 -11.02
C PHE A 208 0.93 -17.53 -11.26
N PRO A 209 2.06 -17.17 -10.60
CA PRO A 209 3.33 -17.90 -10.77
C PRO A 209 3.21 -19.37 -10.40
N MET A 210 2.48 -19.68 -9.33
CA MET A 210 2.27 -21.07 -8.89
C MET A 210 1.41 -21.86 -9.88
N ALA A 211 0.35 -21.24 -10.39
CA ALA A 211 -0.47 -21.81 -11.44
C ALA A 211 0.35 -22.07 -12.72
N LEU A 212 1.21 -21.12 -13.10
CA LEU A 212 2.10 -21.28 -14.26
C LEU A 212 3.07 -22.43 -14.06
N TYR A 213 3.65 -22.60 -12.87
CA TYR A 213 4.54 -23.70 -12.52
C TYR A 213 3.82 -25.07 -12.69
N TYR A 214 2.60 -25.21 -12.19
CA TYR A 214 1.86 -26.47 -12.28
C TYR A 214 1.32 -26.76 -13.67
N LEU A 215 0.80 -25.75 -14.37
CA LEU A 215 0.17 -25.95 -15.69
C LEU A 215 1.19 -26.02 -16.83
N ARG A 216 2.26 -25.26 -16.75
CA ARG A 216 3.28 -25.11 -17.80
C ARG A 216 4.68 -24.91 -17.18
N PRO A 217 5.29 -25.96 -16.58
CA PRO A 217 6.58 -25.84 -15.88
C PRO A 217 7.69 -25.29 -16.78
N ASN A 218 7.71 -25.67 -18.06
CA ASN A 218 8.69 -25.15 -19.02
C ASN A 218 8.57 -23.64 -19.20
N LEU A 219 7.33 -23.10 -19.31
CA LEU A 219 7.14 -21.65 -19.41
C LEU A 219 7.54 -20.94 -18.14
N PHE A 220 7.31 -21.53 -16.97
CA PHE A 220 7.76 -20.99 -15.70
C PHE A 220 9.29 -20.88 -15.66
N VAL A 221 10.01 -21.97 -16.04
CA VAL A 221 11.47 -21.98 -16.10
C VAL A 221 12.01 -20.95 -17.08
N TYR A 222 11.43 -20.81 -18.27
CA TYR A 222 11.86 -19.80 -19.23
C TYR A 222 11.52 -18.37 -18.77
N SER A 223 10.47 -18.17 -17.99
CA SER A 223 10.08 -16.85 -17.46
C SER A 223 10.82 -16.45 -16.19
N TRP A 224 11.59 -17.34 -15.58
CA TRP A 224 12.25 -17.08 -14.30
C TRP A 224 13.13 -15.81 -14.33
N PHE A 225 13.79 -15.57 -15.48
CA PHE A 225 14.58 -14.37 -15.68
C PHE A 225 13.72 -13.08 -15.62
N LEU A 226 12.52 -13.12 -16.19
CA LEU A 226 11.57 -12.01 -16.11
C LEU A 226 11.06 -11.76 -14.68
N TRP A 227 10.93 -12.83 -13.87
CA TRP A 227 10.61 -12.70 -12.44
C TRP A 227 11.68 -11.92 -11.71
N GLY A 228 12.96 -12.25 -11.95
CA GLY A 228 14.08 -11.54 -11.38
C GLY A 228 14.20 -10.09 -11.86
N MET A 229 13.78 -9.80 -13.09
CA MET A 229 13.95 -8.47 -13.68
C MET A 229 12.81 -7.49 -13.38
N ILE A 230 11.52 -7.90 -13.47
CA ILE A 230 10.43 -6.94 -13.46
C ILE A 230 9.09 -7.47 -12.92
N LEU A 231 8.82 -8.77 -13.02
CA LEU A 231 7.45 -9.28 -12.82
C LEU A 231 6.94 -9.09 -11.39
N SER A 232 7.77 -9.24 -10.36
CA SER A 232 7.34 -9.07 -8.97
C SER A 232 6.91 -7.64 -8.69
N ALA A 233 7.68 -6.65 -9.15
CA ALA A 233 7.35 -5.24 -9.02
C ALA A 233 6.13 -4.86 -9.86
N LEU A 234 5.99 -5.42 -11.06
CA LEU A 234 4.83 -5.23 -11.92
C LEU A 234 3.56 -5.77 -11.25
N PHE A 235 3.61 -6.95 -10.63
CA PHE A 235 2.47 -7.51 -9.90
C PHE A 235 2.09 -6.64 -8.70
N ALA A 236 3.07 -6.16 -7.93
CA ALA A 236 2.80 -5.23 -6.86
C ALA A 236 2.19 -3.93 -7.36
N TYR A 237 2.68 -3.38 -8.47
CA TYR A 237 2.13 -2.18 -9.10
C TYR A 237 0.68 -2.38 -9.55
N VAL A 238 0.37 -3.48 -10.22
CA VAL A 238 -1.01 -3.83 -10.61
C VAL A 238 -1.91 -3.97 -9.38
N CYS A 239 -1.43 -4.64 -8.33
CA CYS A 239 -2.14 -4.72 -7.05
C CYS A 239 -2.40 -3.34 -6.45
N SER A 240 -1.39 -2.45 -6.45
CA SER A 240 -1.49 -1.09 -5.94
C SER A 240 -2.54 -0.25 -6.67
N MET A 241 -2.74 -0.46 -7.98
CA MET A 241 -3.80 0.23 -8.74
C MET A 241 -5.21 -0.05 -8.20
N PHE A 242 -5.45 -1.23 -7.65
CA PHE A 242 -6.72 -1.58 -7.01
C PHE A 242 -6.75 -1.14 -5.54
N LEU A 243 -5.65 -1.32 -4.84
CA LEU A 243 -5.54 -1.04 -3.41
C LEU A 243 -5.66 0.44 -3.10
N VAL A 244 -4.99 1.31 -3.85
CA VAL A 244 -5.08 2.76 -3.66
C VAL A 244 -6.54 3.21 -3.78
N LYS A 245 -7.24 2.81 -4.84
CA LYS A 245 -8.66 3.14 -5.02
C LYS A 245 -9.57 2.57 -3.93
N PHE A 246 -9.19 1.43 -3.38
CA PHE A 246 -9.93 0.77 -2.32
C PHE A 246 -9.73 1.49 -0.99
N TYR A 247 -8.51 1.81 -0.61
CA TYR A 247 -8.19 2.53 0.61
C TYR A 247 -8.77 3.95 0.60
N ASP A 248 -8.64 4.67 -0.51
CA ASP A 248 -9.24 6.01 -0.64
C ASP A 248 -10.78 5.98 -0.46
N ARG A 249 -11.46 4.90 -0.87
CA ARG A 249 -12.90 4.71 -0.59
C ARG A 249 -13.20 4.42 0.87
N LEU A 250 -12.34 3.70 1.58
CA LEU A 250 -12.52 3.43 3.01
C LEU A 250 -12.35 4.72 3.80
N GLU A 251 -11.29 5.49 3.54
CA GLU A 251 -11.01 6.77 4.19
C GLU A 251 -12.17 7.76 3.98
N ASN A 252 -12.66 7.91 2.76
CA ASN A 252 -13.81 8.76 2.47
C ASN A 252 -15.15 8.31 3.11
N ARG A 253 -15.24 7.04 3.55
CA ARG A 253 -16.43 6.56 4.28
C ARG A 253 -16.34 6.87 5.77
N GLU A 254 -15.14 6.90 6.33
CA GLU A 254 -14.91 7.22 7.74
C GLU A 254 -15.08 8.73 8.01
N GLU A 255 -14.66 9.60 7.08
CA GLU A 255 -14.82 11.06 7.20
C GLU A 255 -16.29 11.54 7.19
N LYS A 256 -17.15 10.91 6.40
CA LYS A 256 -18.57 11.31 6.29
C LYS A 256 -19.41 11.19 7.56
N PRO A 257 -19.25 10.19 8.46
CA PRO A 257 -19.98 10.12 9.72
C PRO A 257 -19.57 11.21 10.72
N GLU A 258 -18.30 11.64 10.72
CA GLU A 258 -17.84 12.69 11.65
C GLU A 258 -18.39 14.07 11.29
N GLU A 259 -18.49 14.41 9.99
CA GLU A 259 -19.14 15.65 9.53
C GLU A 259 -20.66 15.68 9.84
N ALA A 260 -21.32 14.51 9.82
CA ALA A 260 -22.74 14.41 10.15
C ALA A 260 -23.03 14.46 11.65
N ALA A 261 -22.10 14.04 12.49
CA ALA A 261 -22.21 14.06 13.95
C ALA A 261 -21.79 15.42 14.58
N GLY A 262 -21.06 16.25 13.83
CA GLY A 262 -20.60 17.58 14.29
C GLY A 262 -21.55 18.75 13.93
N LYS A 263 -22.76 18.47 13.41
CA LYS A 263 -23.86 19.43 13.18
C LYS A 263 -25.00 19.17 14.13
#